data_7a3776d2488c1089fc36f1b3bf256e7c
#
_entry.id   7a3776d2488c1089fc36f1b3bf256e7c
#
_cell.length_a   1.000
_cell.length_b   1.000
_cell.length_c   1.000
_cell.angle_alpha   90.00
_cell.angle_beta   90.00
_cell.angle_gamma   90.00
#
_symmetry.space_group_name_H-M   'P 1'
#
loop_
_entity.id
_entity.type
_entity.pdbx_description
1 polymer ?
#
loop_
_entity_poly.entity_id
_entity_poly.type
_entity_poly.pdbx_seq_one_letter_code
_entity_poly.pdbx_strand_id
1 'polypeptide(L)'
;MYAMQYQITLPTDYDMQIIRDRVIQTGHLMDGYHGLEFKAYLIQEKVKGAPQNSYAPFYVWRDIEGMRQFCWGELGYSAIVRDFGRHPIQDWTVHQLVNGTADY
;
A
#
# COMPACT_ATOMS: atom_id res chain seq x y z
N MET A 1 -4.91 -15.90 6.05
CA MET A 1 -4.63 -14.63 5.35
C MET A 1 -4.05 -13.62 6.29
N TYR A 2 -3.24 -12.74 5.76
CA TYR A 2 -2.56 -11.69 6.52
C TYR A 2 -2.79 -10.36 5.86
N ALA A 3 -3.11 -9.34 6.64
CA ALA A 3 -3.21 -7.96 6.16
C ALA A 3 -2.03 -7.16 6.65
N MET A 4 -1.56 -6.24 5.84
CA MET A 4 -0.51 -5.31 6.25
C MET A 4 -0.75 -3.93 5.65
N GLN A 5 -0.26 -2.92 6.34
CA GLN A 5 -0.33 -1.54 5.90
C GLN A 5 0.84 -0.76 6.47
N TYR A 6 1.33 0.19 5.71
CA TYR A 6 2.21 1.22 6.22
C TYR A 6 1.66 2.57 5.78
N GLN A 7 1.89 3.60 6.58
CA GLN A 7 1.41 4.94 6.30
C GLN A 7 2.57 5.91 6.23
N ILE A 8 2.61 6.67 5.15
CA ILE A 8 3.63 7.69 4.91
C ILE A 8 2.93 9.04 5.00
N THR A 9 3.25 9.82 6.03
CA THR A 9 2.77 11.19 6.16
C THR A 9 3.72 12.10 5.40
N LEU A 10 3.16 12.93 4.55
CA LEU A 10 3.92 13.82 3.66
C LEU A 10 3.75 15.28 4.11
N PRO A 11 4.70 16.15 3.77
CA PRO A 11 4.57 17.58 4.07
C PRO A 11 3.27 18.18 3.54
N THR A 12 2.79 19.21 4.20
CA THR A 12 1.51 19.85 3.82
C THR A 12 1.57 20.52 2.45
N ASP A 13 2.76 20.85 1.98
CA ASP A 13 3.01 21.46 0.68
C ASP A 13 3.52 20.45 -0.36
N TYR A 14 3.51 19.15 -0.03
CA TYR A 14 3.95 18.10 -0.94
C TYR A 14 3.04 18.05 -2.17
N ASP A 15 3.65 17.92 -3.35
CA ASP A 15 2.88 17.75 -4.58
C ASP A 15 2.32 16.34 -4.67
N MET A 16 1.07 16.18 -4.30
CA MET A 16 0.40 14.88 -4.27
C MET A 16 0.20 14.27 -5.66
N GLN A 17 0.40 15.04 -6.72
CA GLN A 17 0.39 14.47 -8.06
C GLN A 17 1.51 13.42 -8.23
N ILE A 18 2.63 13.60 -7.54
CA ILE A 18 3.72 12.62 -7.54
C ILE A 18 3.21 11.26 -7.05
N ILE A 19 2.41 11.26 -5.98
CA ILE A 19 1.83 10.03 -5.44
C ILE A 19 0.80 9.42 -6.39
N ARG A 20 -0.07 10.24 -6.97
CA ARG A 20 -1.07 9.76 -7.94
C ARG A 20 -0.39 9.15 -9.17
N ASP A 21 0.65 9.77 -9.66
CA ASP A 21 1.43 9.25 -10.80
C ASP A 21 2.10 7.94 -10.44
N ARG A 22 2.65 7.84 -9.22
CA ARG A 22 3.27 6.61 -8.74
C ARG A 22 2.28 5.44 -8.74
N VAL A 23 1.06 5.67 -8.24
CA VAL A 23 0.02 4.63 -8.21
C VAL A 23 -0.33 4.19 -9.63
N ILE A 24 -0.49 5.12 -10.55
CA ILE A 24 -0.80 4.83 -11.95
C ILE A 24 0.33 4.03 -12.61
N GLN A 25 1.57 4.43 -12.39
CA GLN A 25 2.73 3.85 -13.06
C GLN A 25 3.17 2.52 -12.46
N THR A 26 3.05 2.36 -11.14
CA THR A 26 3.62 1.21 -10.45
C THR A 26 2.57 0.27 -9.86
N GLY A 27 1.32 0.70 -9.73
CA GLY A 27 0.28 -0.11 -9.09
C GLY A 27 0.09 -1.47 -9.77
N HIS A 28 0.12 -1.50 -11.09
CA HIS A 28 -0.07 -2.73 -11.86
C HIS A 28 1.12 -3.70 -11.76
N LEU A 29 2.30 -3.23 -11.31
CA LEU A 29 3.48 -4.11 -11.17
C LEU A 29 3.27 -5.19 -10.12
N MET A 30 2.33 -4.99 -9.20
CA MET A 30 1.99 -5.97 -8.18
C MET A 30 0.90 -6.94 -8.64
N ASP A 31 0.31 -6.73 -9.82
CA ASP A 31 -0.72 -7.62 -10.33
C ASP A 31 -0.14 -9.01 -10.54
N GLY A 32 -0.79 -10.02 -9.96
CA GLY A 32 -0.29 -11.40 -10.02
C GLY A 32 0.89 -11.68 -9.11
N TYR A 33 1.25 -10.78 -8.21
CA TYR A 33 2.33 -11.02 -7.26
C TYR A 33 2.02 -12.23 -6.39
N HIS A 34 3.02 -13.11 -6.20
CA HIS A 34 2.84 -14.36 -5.48
C HIS A 34 2.23 -14.15 -4.10
N GLY A 35 1.11 -14.81 -3.84
CA GLY A 35 0.46 -14.79 -2.54
C GLY A 35 -0.37 -13.55 -2.25
N LEU A 36 -0.40 -12.57 -3.14
CA LEU A 36 -1.21 -11.35 -2.93
C LEU A 36 -2.66 -11.61 -3.30
N GLU A 37 -3.57 -11.40 -2.35
CA GLU A 37 -5.01 -11.52 -2.59
C GLU A 37 -5.58 -10.24 -3.19
N PHE A 38 -5.35 -9.11 -2.55
CA PHE A 38 -5.67 -7.81 -3.13
C PHE A 38 -4.84 -6.71 -2.47
N LYS A 39 -4.86 -5.55 -3.12
CA LYS A 39 -4.19 -4.33 -2.64
C LYS A 39 -5.11 -3.14 -2.85
N ALA A 40 -4.94 -2.12 -2.02
CA ALA A 40 -5.62 -0.84 -2.17
C ALA A 40 -4.63 0.29 -1.86
N TYR A 41 -4.66 1.34 -2.66
CA TYR A 41 -3.78 2.49 -2.48
C TYR A 41 -4.59 3.65 -1.90
N LEU A 42 -4.43 3.90 -0.61
CA LEU A 42 -5.16 4.93 0.11
C LEU A 42 -4.36 6.23 0.09
N ILE A 43 -5.00 7.30 -0.32
CA ILE A 43 -4.37 8.62 -0.43
C ILE A 43 -5.24 9.63 0.29
N GLN A 44 -4.63 10.44 1.16
CA GLN A 44 -5.27 11.60 1.76
C GLN A 44 -4.60 12.86 1.22
N GLU A 45 -5.41 13.85 0.84
CA GLU A 45 -4.90 15.11 0.33
C GLU A 45 -5.51 16.28 1.11
N LYS A 46 -4.66 17.08 1.73
CA LYS A 46 -5.08 18.20 2.55
C LYS A 46 -5.89 19.22 1.75
N VAL A 47 -5.51 19.46 0.51
CA VAL A 47 -6.24 20.39 -0.37
C VAL A 47 -7.65 19.91 -0.69
N LYS A 48 -7.97 18.63 -0.47
CA LYS A 48 -9.31 18.06 -0.68
C LYS A 48 -10.06 17.86 0.63
N GLY A 49 -9.61 18.48 1.70
CA GLY A 49 -10.30 18.48 2.99
C GLY A 49 -9.80 17.45 4.00
N ALA A 50 -8.81 16.64 3.66
CA ALA A 50 -8.22 15.70 4.61
C ALA A 50 -7.35 16.45 5.64
N PRO A 51 -7.14 15.88 6.84
CA PRO A 51 -6.32 16.52 7.87
C PRO A 51 -4.85 16.60 7.52
N GLN A 52 -4.37 15.75 6.60
CA GLN A 52 -2.97 15.68 6.22
C GLN A 52 -2.82 15.10 4.82
N ASN A 53 -1.63 15.28 4.24
CA ASN A 53 -1.23 14.54 3.06
C ASN A 53 -0.64 13.20 3.52
N SER A 54 -1.12 12.10 2.98
CA SER A 54 -0.55 10.80 3.30
C SER A 54 -0.77 9.79 2.18
N TYR A 55 0.05 8.74 2.21
CA TYR A 55 0.00 7.61 1.30
C TYR A 55 0.07 6.33 2.13
N ALA A 56 -0.95 5.49 2.04
CA ALA A 56 -1.07 4.32 2.91
C ALA A 56 -1.52 3.10 2.11
N PRO A 57 -0.60 2.42 1.41
CA PRO A 57 -0.94 1.17 0.72
C PRO A 57 -1.38 0.10 1.70
N PHE A 58 -2.41 -0.64 1.34
CA PHE A 58 -2.97 -1.73 2.13
C PHE A 58 -2.93 -3.01 1.30
N TYR A 59 -2.48 -4.10 1.93
CA TYR A 59 -2.31 -5.39 1.25
C TYR A 59 -2.97 -6.50 2.04
N VAL A 60 -3.59 -7.45 1.34
CA VAL A 60 -4.04 -8.72 1.94
C VAL A 60 -3.32 -9.87 1.23
N TRP A 61 -2.67 -10.72 2.01
CA TRP A 61 -1.84 -11.83 1.53
C TRP A 61 -2.50 -13.16 1.85
N ARG A 62 -2.57 -14.05 0.85
CA ARG A 62 -2.98 -15.45 1.06
C ARG A 62 -1.87 -16.26 1.71
N ASP A 63 -0.62 -15.90 1.41
CA ASP A 63 0.57 -16.67 1.72
C ASP A 63 1.59 -15.75 2.41
N ILE A 64 2.02 -16.16 3.59
CA ILE A 64 2.99 -15.39 4.35
C ILE A 64 4.34 -15.28 3.62
N GLU A 65 4.68 -16.25 2.79
CA GLU A 65 5.93 -16.21 2.03
C GLU A 65 5.92 -15.09 1.00
N GLY A 66 4.77 -14.84 0.36
CA GLY A 66 4.61 -13.69 -0.54
C GLY A 66 4.80 -12.37 0.19
N MET A 67 4.22 -12.24 1.39
CA MET A 67 4.40 -11.06 2.23
C MET A 67 5.87 -10.87 2.62
N ARG A 68 6.56 -11.94 2.99
CA ARG A 68 7.99 -11.90 3.33
C ARG A 68 8.83 -11.43 2.14
N GLN A 69 8.58 -11.96 0.96
CA GLN A 69 9.30 -11.56 -0.25
C GLN A 69 9.07 -10.08 -0.56
N PHE A 70 7.86 -9.60 -0.36
CA PHE A 70 7.57 -8.18 -0.54
C PHE A 70 8.33 -7.31 0.47
N CYS A 71 8.33 -7.70 1.75
CA CYS A 71 8.94 -6.90 2.81
C CYS A 71 10.46 -6.90 2.75
N TRP A 72 11.07 -8.02 2.34
CA TRP A 72 12.52 -8.20 2.40
C TRP A 72 13.19 -8.33 1.03
N GLY A 73 12.40 -8.46 -0.05
CA GLY A 73 12.91 -8.56 -1.40
C GLY A 73 13.29 -7.22 -2.01
N GLU A 74 13.89 -7.27 -3.20
CA GLU A 74 14.38 -6.06 -3.90
C GLU A 74 13.26 -5.23 -4.50
N LEU A 75 12.10 -5.87 -4.83
CA LEU A 75 11.00 -5.24 -5.52
C LEU A 75 9.88 -4.96 -4.57
N GLY A 76 9.59 -4.26 -3.82
CA GLY A 76 8.45 -4.06 -2.92
C GLY A 76 8.77 -2.99 -1.90
N TYR A 77 8.79 -3.37 -0.64
CA TYR A 77 8.98 -2.41 0.43
C TYR A 77 10.35 -1.70 0.36
N SER A 78 11.35 -2.33 -0.23
CA SER A 78 12.65 -1.68 -0.43
C SER A 78 12.56 -0.43 -1.29
N ALA A 79 11.67 -0.41 -2.29
CA ALA A 79 11.44 0.79 -3.10
C ALA A 79 10.82 1.92 -2.27
N ILE A 80 9.95 1.57 -1.32
CA ILE A 80 9.35 2.55 -0.40
C ILE A 80 10.42 3.15 0.51
N VAL A 81 11.30 2.31 1.07
CA VAL A 81 12.40 2.78 1.92
C VAL A 81 13.33 3.70 1.14
N ARG A 82 13.64 3.34 -0.11
CA ARG A 82 14.49 4.17 -0.97
C ARG A 82 13.88 5.55 -1.22
N ASP A 83 12.58 5.61 -1.48
CA ASP A 83 11.92 6.85 -1.93
C ASP A 83 11.37 7.69 -0.77
N PHE A 84 10.97 7.07 0.33
CA PHE A 84 10.27 7.74 1.43
C PHE A 84 10.90 7.50 2.80
N GLY A 85 11.92 6.66 2.89
CA GLY A 85 12.48 6.26 4.18
C GLY A 85 11.72 5.11 4.82
N ARG A 86 12.24 4.65 5.94
CA ARG A 86 11.68 3.50 6.65
C ARG A 86 10.48 3.92 7.49
N HIS A 87 9.39 3.19 7.36
CA HIS A 87 8.16 3.40 8.14
C HIS A 87 7.74 2.10 8.80
N PRO A 88 7.08 2.15 9.97
CA PRO A 88 6.54 0.95 10.59
C PRO A 88 5.49 0.28 9.70
N ILE A 89 5.53 -1.05 9.66
CA ILE A 89 4.52 -1.84 8.97
C ILE A 89 3.59 -2.41 10.04
N GLN A 90 2.29 -2.16 9.90
CA GLN A 90 1.27 -2.78 10.71
C GLN A 90 0.77 -4.03 10.01
N ASP A 91 0.55 -5.11 10.76
CA ASP A 91 0.06 -6.35 10.21
C ASP A 91 -1.02 -6.96 11.10
N TRP A 92 -1.88 -7.75 10.49
CA TRP A 92 -2.99 -8.42 11.16
C TRP A 92 -3.22 -9.79 10.56
N THR A 93 -3.70 -10.73 11.40
CA THR A 93 -4.26 -11.97 10.90
C THR A 93 -5.71 -11.72 10.50
N VAL A 94 -6.06 -12.11 9.28
CA VAL A 94 -7.42 -11.94 8.76
C VAL A 94 -8.24 -13.17 9.14
N HIS A 95 -9.29 -12.97 9.95
CA HIS A 95 -10.20 -14.05 10.35
C HIS A 95 -11.20 -14.39 9.25
N GLN A 96 -11.65 -13.37 8.51
CA GLN A 96 -12.67 -13.55 7.50
C GLN A 96 -12.52 -12.49 6.42
N LEU A 97 -12.65 -12.92 5.17
CA LEU A 97 -12.70 -12.04 4.01
C LEU A 97 -13.99 -12.33 3.28
N VAL A 98 -14.85 -11.32 3.17
CA VAL A 98 -16.13 -11.43 2.47
C VAL A 98 -16.02 -10.64 1.16
N ASN A 99 -16.23 -11.34 0.04
CA ASN A 99 -16.26 -10.71 -1.27
C ASN A 99 -17.65 -10.13 -1.52
N GLY A 100 -17.70 -8.83 -1.77
CA GLY A 100 -18.95 -8.18 -2.11
C GLY A 100 -19.35 -8.42 -3.55
N THR A 101 -20.59 -8.08 -3.87
CA THR A 101 -21.12 -8.13 -5.23
C THR A 101 -21.21 -6.74 -5.85
N ALA A 102 -20.79 -5.72 -5.12
CA ALA A 102 -20.79 -4.35 -5.61
C ALA A 102 -19.80 -4.20 -6.77
N ASP A 103 -20.21 -3.49 -7.79
CA ASP A 103 -19.46 -3.30 -9.02
C ASP A 103 -19.12 -1.82 -9.16
N TYR A 104 -18.18 -1.36 -8.34
CA TYR A 104 -17.70 0.03 -8.39
C TYR A 104 -16.26 0.18 -7.95
#